data_eefc45c07f305cdd901d6d2e6b4ca8bc
#
_entry.id   eefc45c07f305cdd901d6d2e6b4ca8bc
#
_cell.length_a   1.000
_cell.length_b   1.000
_cell.length_c   1.000
_cell.angle_alpha   90.00
_cell.angle_beta   90.00
_cell.angle_gamma   90.00
#
_symmetry.space_group_name_H-M   'P 1'
#
loop_
_entity.id
_entity.type
_entity.pdbx_description
1 polymer ?
#
loop_
_entity_poly.entity_id
_entity_poly.type
_entity_poly.pdbx_seq_one_letter_code
_entity_poly.pdbx_strand_id
1 'polypeptide(L)'
;MAEQSKKKVAVVTGASRGIGRAIALELASRGAAVVINYNGSEERAREVQKEIEEKGGEAEIRQWNVADYKACESAVKDIVKTHGSIDILVNNAGITKDGLLMGMSEEDFDQVIDVNLKGTFNMMRFVSRQMLRQRSGRIISMASVVGIAGNAGQANYAASKAGIIGMTKSAARELASRGVTVNAVAPGFIETCLLYTSPS
;
A
#
# COMPACT_ATOMS: atom_id res chain seq x y z
N MET A 1 -30.70 19.29 -10.97
CA MET A 1 -30.29 18.05 -10.26
C MET A 1 -28.79 18.12 -10.10
N ALA A 2 -28.29 18.22 -8.88
CA ALA A 2 -26.84 18.22 -8.66
C ALA A 2 -26.30 16.84 -9.10
N GLU A 3 -25.36 16.84 -10.04
CA GLU A 3 -24.62 15.65 -10.43
C GLU A 3 -23.94 15.13 -9.17
N GLN A 4 -24.37 13.98 -8.66
CA GLN A 4 -23.75 13.34 -7.53
C GLN A 4 -22.32 12.97 -7.97
N SER A 5 -21.36 13.80 -7.60
CA SER A 5 -19.94 13.57 -7.91
C SER A 5 -19.58 12.14 -7.46
N LYS A 6 -19.21 11.31 -8.42
CA LYS A 6 -18.82 9.92 -8.15
C LYS A 6 -17.71 9.90 -7.11
N LYS A 7 -17.92 9.19 -6.00
CA LYS A 7 -16.89 9.05 -4.95
C LYS A 7 -15.60 8.50 -5.54
N LYS A 8 -14.47 9.03 -5.11
CA LYS A 8 -13.15 8.48 -5.45
C LYS A 8 -12.94 7.15 -4.76
N VAL A 9 -12.38 6.19 -5.45
CA VAL A 9 -12.06 4.87 -4.92
C VAL A 9 -10.59 4.81 -4.53
N ALA A 10 -10.34 4.50 -3.26
CA ALA A 10 -9.01 4.39 -2.69
C ALA A 10 -8.70 2.95 -2.27
N VAL A 11 -7.61 2.40 -2.76
CA VAL A 11 -7.10 1.08 -2.33
C VAL A 11 -5.92 1.30 -1.40
N VAL A 12 -6.00 0.76 -0.17
CA VAL A 12 -4.91 0.83 0.81
C VAL A 12 -4.45 -0.57 1.16
N THR A 13 -3.21 -0.91 0.81
CA THR A 13 -2.67 -2.25 1.11
C THR A 13 -2.15 -2.32 2.55
N GLY A 14 -2.37 -3.48 3.21
CA GLY A 14 -1.98 -3.66 4.61
C GLY A 14 -2.70 -2.71 5.57
N ALA A 15 -3.97 -2.42 5.32
CA ALA A 15 -4.72 -1.38 6.03
C ALA A 15 -5.47 -1.86 7.29
N SER A 16 -5.26 -3.10 7.72
CA SER A 16 -5.91 -3.65 8.93
C SER A 16 -5.35 -3.09 10.26
N ARG A 17 -4.20 -2.39 10.24
CA ARG A 17 -3.55 -1.83 11.43
C ARG A 17 -2.55 -0.72 11.08
N GLY A 18 -2.03 -0.07 12.14
CA GLY A 18 -0.91 0.89 12.03
C GLY A 18 -1.17 2.04 11.06
N ILE A 19 -0.15 2.40 10.29
CA ILE A 19 -0.19 3.51 9.33
C ILE A 19 -1.28 3.30 8.28
N GLY A 20 -1.41 2.07 7.76
CA GLY A 20 -2.42 1.77 6.74
C GLY A 20 -3.85 1.98 7.23
N ARG A 21 -4.14 1.59 8.48
CA ARG A 21 -5.43 1.88 9.13
C ARG A 21 -5.68 3.39 9.23
N ALA A 22 -4.70 4.15 9.72
CA ALA A 22 -4.84 5.61 9.84
C ALA A 22 -5.09 6.28 8.49
N ILE A 23 -4.40 5.83 7.43
CA ILE A 23 -4.60 6.32 6.06
C ILE A 23 -6.01 5.96 5.55
N ALA A 24 -6.48 4.74 5.80
CA ALA A 24 -7.83 4.31 5.39
C ALA A 24 -8.92 5.18 6.04
N LEU A 25 -8.82 5.43 7.33
CA LEU A 25 -9.72 6.30 8.08
C LEU A 25 -9.71 7.74 7.54
N GLU A 26 -8.54 8.30 7.29
CA GLU A 26 -8.39 9.66 6.78
C GLU A 26 -8.96 9.80 5.36
N LEU A 27 -8.70 8.84 4.47
CA LEU A 27 -9.26 8.87 3.11
C LEU A 27 -10.79 8.75 3.12
N ALA A 28 -11.34 7.90 3.99
CA ALA A 28 -12.79 7.77 4.15
C ALA A 28 -13.42 9.06 4.70
N SER A 29 -12.81 9.72 5.68
CA SER A 29 -13.28 11.00 6.22
C SER A 29 -13.31 12.12 5.18
N ARG A 30 -12.48 12.00 4.14
CA ARG A 30 -12.46 12.91 2.96
C ARG A 30 -13.41 12.48 1.85
N GLY A 31 -14.29 11.51 2.11
CA GLY A 31 -15.34 11.08 1.18
C GLY A 31 -14.92 10.05 0.13
N ALA A 32 -13.76 9.41 0.28
CA ALA A 32 -13.40 8.29 -0.58
C ALA A 32 -14.12 7.00 -0.15
N ALA A 33 -14.49 6.16 -1.12
CA ALA A 33 -14.80 4.75 -0.88
C ALA A 33 -13.48 3.98 -0.75
N VAL A 34 -13.25 3.33 0.41
CA VAL A 34 -11.96 2.74 0.74
C VAL A 34 -11.99 1.23 0.66
N VAL A 35 -11.11 0.66 -0.16
CA VAL A 35 -10.84 -0.78 -0.19
C VAL A 35 -9.68 -1.07 0.78
N ILE A 36 -9.99 -1.73 1.87
CA ILE A 36 -9.07 -2.15 2.92
C ILE A 36 -8.49 -3.51 2.54
N ASN A 37 -7.25 -3.55 2.06
CA ASN A 37 -6.59 -4.84 1.85
C ASN A 37 -5.98 -5.36 3.14
N TYR A 38 -6.10 -6.66 3.33
CA TYR A 38 -5.42 -7.42 4.37
C TYR A 38 -4.95 -8.78 3.83
N ASN A 39 -4.00 -9.41 4.52
CA ASN A 39 -3.54 -10.77 4.21
C ASN A 39 -3.89 -11.77 5.31
N GLY A 40 -3.61 -11.46 6.57
CA GLY A 40 -3.73 -12.42 7.67
C GLY A 40 -4.89 -12.18 8.65
N SER A 41 -5.25 -10.94 8.97
CA SER A 41 -6.24 -10.65 10.02
C SER A 41 -7.50 -9.99 9.44
N GLU A 42 -8.51 -10.82 9.16
CA GLU A 42 -9.83 -10.35 8.74
C GLU A 42 -10.54 -9.57 9.84
N GLU A 43 -10.45 -10.03 11.08
CA GLU A 43 -11.09 -9.39 12.24
C GLU A 43 -10.67 -7.92 12.36
N ARG A 44 -9.36 -7.65 12.33
CA ARG A 44 -8.84 -6.27 12.38
C ARG A 44 -9.25 -5.44 11.16
N ALA A 45 -9.33 -6.04 9.99
CA ALA A 45 -9.82 -5.33 8.81
C ALA A 45 -11.29 -4.94 8.94
N ARG A 46 -12.12 -5.84 9.52
CA ARG A 46 -13.54 -5.57 9.84
C ARG A 46 -13.71 -4.47 10.89
N GLU A 47 -12.85 -4.43 11.90
CA GLU A 47 -12.85 -3.33 12.88
C GLU A 47 -12.62 -1.97 12.21
N VAL A 48 -11.66 -1.89 11.27
CA VAL A 48 -11.40 -0.65 10.52
C VAL A 48 -12.58 -0.29 9.61
N GLN A 49 -13.16 -1.27 8.93
CA GLN A 49 -14.36 -1.07 8.12
C GLN A 49 -15.50 -0.50 8.96
N LYS A 50 -15.80 -1.15 10.08
CA LYS A 50 -16.87 -0.72 11.00
C LYS A 50 -16.65 0.70 11.50
N GLU A 51 -15.42 1.04 11.89
CA GLU A 51 -15.10 2.42 12.36
C GLU A 51 -15.32 3.46 11.25
N ILE A 52 -15.02 3.13 9.99
CA ILE A 52 -15.30 4.00 8.85
C ILE A 52 -16.81 4.18 8.66
N GLU A 53 -17.57 3.09 8.70
CA GLU A 53 -19.02 3.08 8.49
C GLU A 53 -19.76 3.83 9.63
N GLU A 54 -19.34 3.66 10.87
CA GLU A 54 -19.88 4.38 12.03
C GLU A 54 -19.68 5.90 11.93
N LYS A 55 -18.65 6.35 11.22
CA LYS A 55 -18.39 7.77 10.92
C LYS A 55 -19.06 8.25 9.62
N GLY A 56 -19.91 7.41 9.01
CA GLY A 56 -20.63 7.75 7.77
C GLY A 56 -19.80 7.63 6.50
N GLY A 57 -18.61 7.01 6.58
CA GLY A 57 -17.77 6.70 5.42
C GLY A 57 -18.21 5.42 4.72
N GLU A 58 -17.51 5.07 3.64
CA GLU A 58 -17.75 3.85 2.86
C GLU A 58 -16.45 3.03 2.78
N ALA A 59 -16.51 1.77 3.16
CA ALA A 59 -15.35 0.88 3.11
C ALA A 59 -15.77 -0.56 2.80
N GLU A 60 -14.90 -1.29 2.14
CA GLU A 60 -14.96 -2.74 1.99
C GLU A 60 -13.64 -3.38 2.35
N ILE A 61 -13.68 -4.61 2.85
CA ILE A 61 -12.47 -5.40 3.11
C ILE A 61 -12.25 -6.38 1.97
N ARG A 62 -11.00 -6.58 1.57
CA ARG A 62 -10.61 -7.58 0.58
C ARG A 62 -9.30 -8.26 0.94
N GLN A 63 -9.29 -9.59 0.88
CA GLN A 63 -8.12 -10.38 1.20
C GLN A 63 -7.31 -10.72 -0.06
N TRP A 64 -6.04 -10.34 -0.09
CA TRP A 64 -5.03 -10.90 -1.00
C TRP A 64 -3.63 -10.63 -0.48
N ASN A 65 -2.69 -11.52 -0.85
CA ASN A 65 -1.28 -11.33 -0.60
C ASN A 65 -0.68 -10.45 -1.71
N VAL A 66 -0.10 -9.31 -1.36
CA VAL A 66 0.52 -8.40 -2.33
C VAL A 66 1.75 -9.02 -3.03
N ALA A 67 2.42 -9.99 -2.40
CA ALA A 67 3.53 -10.73 -3.01
C ALA A 67 3.07 -11.66 -4.14
N ASP A 68 1.80 -12.05 -4.17
CA ASP A 68 1.22 -12.88 -5.23
C ASP A 68 0.76 -12.00 -6.41
N TYR A 69 1.48 -12.13 -7.52
CA TYR A 69 1.23 -11.36 -8.74
C TYR A 69 -0.19 -11.61 -9.31
N LYS A 70 -0.63 -12.87 -9.34
CA LYS A 70 -1.95 -13.23 -9.88
C LYS A 70 -3.09 -12.78 -8.96
N ALA A 71 -2.90 -12.89 -7.65
CA ALA A 71 -3.86 -12.39 -6.67
C ALA A 71 -4.03 -10.87 -6.79
N CYS A 72 -2.94 -10.11 -6.97
CA CYS A 72 -3.00 -8.66 -7.23
C CYS A 72 -3.76 -8.34 -8.52
N GLU A 73 -3.51 -9.09 -9.59
CA GLU A 73 -4.22 -8.91 -10.86
C GLU A 73 -5.72 -9.11 -10.70
N SER A 74 -6.11 -10.21 -10.05
CA SER A 74 -7.53 -10.52 -9.81
C SER A 74 -8.19 -9.45 -8.93
N ALA A 75 -7.56 -9.09 -7.82
CA ALA A 75 -8.07 -8.08 -6.90
C ALA A 75 -8.32 -6.74 -7.61
N VAL A 76 -7.36 -6.26 -8.41
CA VAL A 76 -7.52 -5.01 -9.15
C VAL A 76 -8.66 -5.09 -10.18
N LYS A 77 -8.79 -6.21 -10.92
CA LYS A 77 -9.89 -6.43 -11.87
C LYS A 77 -11.24 -6.40 -11.17
N ASP A 78 -11.35 -7.07 -10.01
CA ASP A 78 -12.59 -7.16 -9.26
C ASP A 78 -12.99 -5.81 -8.65
N ILE A 79 -12.02 -5.04 -8.13
CA ILE A 79 -12.26 -3.68 -7.64
C ILE A 79 -12.77 -2.77 -8.78
N VAL A 80 -12.12 -2.82 -9.94
CA VAL A 80 -12.55 -2.04 -11.10
C VAL A 80 -13.94 -2.46 -11.59
N LYS A 81 -14.25 -3.75 -11.55
CA LYS A 81 -15.59 -4.27 -11.91
C LYS A 81 -16.66 -3.77 -10.95
N THR A 82 -16.37 -3.71 -9.64
CA THR A 82 -17.32 -3.29 -8.60
C THR A 82 -17.51 -1.77 -8.61
N HIS A 83 -16.42 -1.00 -8.64
CA HIS A 83 -16.45 0.44 -8.43
C HIS A 83 -16.31 1.26 -9.73
N GLY A 84 -15.83 0.63 -10.80
CA GLY A 84 -15.60 1.28 -12.10
C GLY A 84 -14.29 2.06 -12.21
N SER A 85 -13.62 2.36 -11.10
CA SER A 85 -12.35 3.10 -11.08
C SER A 85 -11.48 2.71 -9.88
N ILE A 86 -10.20 3.05 -9.96
CA ILE A 86 -9.30 3.18 -8.82
C ILE A 86 -8.62 4.53 -8.97
N ASP A 87 -8.91 5.45 -8.06
CA ASP A 87 -8.42 6.83 -8.12
C ASP A 87 -7.18 7.04 -7.28
N ILE A 88 -7.06 6.29 -6.17
CA ILE A 88 -5.96 6.39 -5.21
C ILE A 88 -5.46 4.97 -4.91
N LEU A 89 -4.15 4.76 -5.02
CA LEU A 89 -3.48 3.56 -4.52
C LEU A 89 -2.47 3.97 -3.45
N VAL A 90 -2.59 3.37 -2.27
CA VAL A 90 -1.58 3.48 -1.22
C VAL A 90 -0.93 2.13 -1.01
N ASN A 91 0.32 1.98 -1.45
CA ASN A 91 1.15 0.83 -1.20
C ASN A 91 1.77 0.96 0.20
N ASN A 92 1.10 0.37 1.19
CA ASN A 92 1.51 0.43 2.58
C ASN A 92 1.89 -0.96 3.14
N ALA A 93 1.40 -2.05 2.56
CA ALA A 93 1.74 -3.39 3.01
C ALA A 93 3.27 -3.58 3.09
N GLY A 94 3.72 -4.10 4.22
CA GLY A 94 5.14 -4.34 4.45
C GLY A 94 5.39 -5.10 5.74
N ILE A 95 6.54 -5.76 5.78
CA ILE A 95 7.05 -6.51 6.92
C ILE A 95 8.50 -6.14 7.19
N THR A 96 8.98 -6.47 8.37
CA THR A 96 10.39 -6.46 8.76
C THR A 96 10.83 -7.86 9.17
N LYS A 97 12.09 -8.18 8.93
CA LYS A 97 12.79 -9.39 9.37
C LYS A 97 14.22 -8.94 9.70
N ASP A 98 14.35 -8.36 10.87
CA ASP A 98 15.60 -7.74 11.28
C ASP A 98 16.63 -8.79 11.69
N GLY A 99 17.88 -8.61 11.29
CA GLY A 99 19.00 -9.48 11.60
C GLY A 99 20.29 -8.90 11.04
N LEU A 100 21.41 -9.13 11.73
CA LEU A 100 22.74 -8.71 11.23
C LEU A 100 23.02 -9.36 9.86
N LEU A 101 23.69 -8.65 8.96
CA LEU A 101 23.93 -9.08 7.58
C LEU A 101 24.55 -10.50 7.50
N MET A 102 25.50 -10.82 8.36
CA MET A 102 26.14 -12.13 8.39
C MET A 102 25.23 -13.29 8.85
N GLY A 103 24.17 -12.98 9.59
CA GLY A 103 23.21 -13.96 10.10
C GLY A 103 21.85 -13.94 9.40
N MET A 104 21.66 -13.03 8.44
CA MET A 104 20.39 -12.91 7.72
C MET A 104 20.20 -14.09 6.78
N SER A 105 19.11 -14.82 6.92
CA SER A 105 18.77 -15.93 6.04
C SER A 105 18.31 -15.44 4.67
N GLU A 106 18.49 -16.26 3.64
CA GLU A 106 17.94 -16.02 2.31
C GLU A 106 16.41 -15.88 2.38
N GLU A 107 15.76 -16.72 3.17
CA GLU A 107 14.30 -16.69 3.36
C GLU A 107 13.81 -15.37 3.96
N ASP A 108 14.47 -14.84 4.99
CA ASP A 108 14.10 -13.55 5.60
C ASP A 108 14.36 -12.39 4.64
N PHE A 109 15.42 -12.45 3.85
CA PHE A 109 15.69 -11.47 2.80
C PHE A 109 14.58 -11.50 1.75
N ASP A 110 14.30 -12.66 1.19
CA ASP A 110 13.32 -12.84 0.11
C ASP A 110 11.90 -12.47 0.55
N GLN A 111 11.48 -12.87 1.75
CA GLN A 111 10.17 -12.50 2.28
C GLN A 111 9.99 -10.97 2.34
N VAL A 112 10.99 -10.24 2.81
CA VAL A 112 10.93 -8.78 2.90
C VAL A 112 10.90 -8.15 1.50
N ILE A 113 11.72 -8.64 0.57
CA ILE A 113 11.72 -8.14 -0.81
C ILE A 113 10.39 -8.46 -1.51
N ASP A 114 9.88 -9.67 -1.36
CA ASP A 114 8.63 -10.10 -2.00
C ASP A 114 7.42 -9.29 -1.52
N VAL A 115 7.30 -9.09 -0.21
CA VAL A 115 6.16 -8.32 0.32
C VAL A 115 6.32 -6.83 0.05
N ASN A 116 7.46 -6.24 0.44
CA ASN A 116 7.61 -4.79 0.44
C ASN A 116 7.82 -4.23 -0.98
N LEU A 117 8.77 -4.79 -1.73
CA LEU A 117 9.19 -4.25 -3.02
C LEU A 117 8.36 -4.83 -4.17
N LYS A 118 8.35 -6.16 -4.30
CA LYS A 118 7.60 -6.84 -5.36
C LYS A 118 6.09 -6.66 -5.19
N GLY A 119 5.58 -6.68 -3.94
CA GLY A 119 4.18 -6.38 -3.66
C GLY A 119 3.78 -4.97 -4.10
N THR A 120 4.62 -3.97 -3.82
CA THR A 120 4.44 -2.60 -4.32
C THR A 120 4.45 -2.57 -5.86
N PHE A 121 5.40 -3.26 -6.50
CA PHE A 121 5.46 -3.39 -7.96
C PHE A 121 4.18 -4.01 -8.53
N ASN A 122 3.72 -5.13 -7.97
CA ASN A 122 2.54 -5.84 -8.44
C ASN A 122 1.32 -4.91 -8.45
N MET A 123 1.07 -4.22 -7.36
CA MET A 123 -0.06 -3.29 -7.26
C MET A 123 0.09 -2.11 -8.22
N MET A 124 1.26 -1.48 -8.28
CA MET A 124 1.52 -0.39 -9.23
C MET A 124 1.31 -0.85 -10.68
N ARG A 125 1.79 -2.04 -11.04
CA ARG A 125 1.71 -2.61 -12.38
C ARG A 125 0.26 -2.74 -12.87
N PHE A 126 -0.65 -3.22 -12.02
CA PHE A 126 -2.03 -3.43 -12.42
C PHE A 126 -2.89 -2.17 -12.30
N VAL A 127 -2.69 -1.39 -11.24
CA VAL A 127 -3.45 -0.14 -11.04
C VAL A 127 -3.05 0.94 -12.04
N SER A 128 -1.76 1.06 -12.39
CA SER A 128 -1.31 2.04 -13.38
C SER A 128 -2.01 1.88 -14.73
N ARG A 129 -2.23 0.63 -15.18
CA ARG A 129 -2.97 0.36 -16.43
C ARG A 129 -4.39 0.92 -16.40
N GLN A 130 -5.06 0.83 -15.25
CA GLN A 130 -6.39 1.39 -15.06
C GLN A 130 -6.34 2.92 -15.03
N MET A 131 -5.41 3.50 -14.25
CA MET A 131 -5.25 4.96 -14.14
C MET A 131 -4.87 5.62 -15.46
N LEU A 132 -4.06 4.96 -16.30
CA LEU A 132 -3.75 5.42 -17.65
C LEU A 132 -5.00 5.56 -18.53
N ARG A 133 -5.95 4.61 -18.43
CA ARG A 133 -7.23 4.66 -19.14
C ARG A 133 -8.13 5.78 -18.61
N GLN A 134 -8.13 5.97 -17.28
CA GLN A 134 -8.87 7.04 -16.60
C GLN A 134 -8.30 8.43 -16.89
N ARG A 135 -7.03 8.52 -17.33
CA ARG A 135 -6.25 9.76 -17.42
C ARG A 135 -6.21 10.53 -16.09
N SER A 136 -6.26 9.82 -15.00
CA SER A 136 -6.22 10.37 -13.65
C SER A 136 -5.85 9.27 -12.67
N GLY A 137 -5.10 9.62 -11.63
CA GLY A 137 -4.76 8.71 -10.54
C GLY A 137 -3.71 9.27 -9.61
N ARG A 138 -3.66 8.71 -8.41
CA ARG A 138 -2.68 9.06 -7.38
C ARG A 138 -2.12 7.78 -6.79
N ILE A 139 -0.83 7.55 -6.94
CA ILE A 139 -0.12 6.42 -6.36
C ILE A 139 0.82 6.95 -5.29
N ILE A 140 0.69 6.42 -4.08
CA ILE A 140 1.53 6.76 -2.94
C ILE A 140 2.13 5.48 -2.40
N SER A 141 3.45 5.41 -2.27
CA SER A 141 4.14 4.24 -1.74
C SER A 141 4.88 4.57 -0.44
N MET A 142 4.70 3.72 0.57
CA MET A 142 5.35 3.89 1.86
C MET A 142 6.78 3.38 1.79
N ALA A 143 7.73 4.31 1.63
CA ALA A 143 9.15 4.08 1.79
C ALA A 143 9.55 4.13 3.29
N SER A 144 10.74 4.54 3.61
CA SER A 144 11.25 4.76 4.97
C SER A 144 12.52 5.60 4.92
N VAL A 145 12.82 6.31 5.99
CA VAL A 145 14.15 6.92 6.19
C VAL A 145 15.26 5.87 6.17
N VAL A 146 14.97 4.64 6.58
CA VAL A 146 15.89 3.49 6.51
C VAL A 146 16.26 3.16 5.05
N GLY A 147 15.34 3.34 4.10
CA GLY A 147 15.64 3.19 2.67
C GLY A 147 16.53 4.29 2.10
N ILE A 148 16.69 5.41 2.82
CA ILE A 148 17.57 6.52 2.43
C ILE A 148 18.95 6.40 3.11
N ALA A 149 18.96 6.16 4.42
CA ALA A 149 20.16 6.22 5.26
C ALA A 149 20.75 4.83 5.59
N GLY A 150 19.97 3.77 5.44
CA GLY A 150 20.30 2.44 5.98
C GLY A 150 20.04 2.37 7.48
N ASN A 151 20.06 1.14 8.02
CA ASN A 151 20.09 0.88 9.46
C ASN A 151 20.74 -0.49 9.71
N ALA A 152 21.54 -0.60 10.75
CA ALA A 152 22.17 -1.87 11.14
C ALA A 152 21.07 -2.93 11.42
N GLY A 153 21.28 -4.15 10.94
CA GLY A 153 20.30 -5.23 11.08
C GLY A 153 19.09 -5.17 10.13
N GLN A 154 19.03 -4.21 9.21
CA GLN A 154 17.89 -4.04 8.31
C GLN A 154 18.29 -3.99 6.83
N ALA A 155 19.28 -4.77 6.42
CA ALA A 155 19.77 -4.75 5.03
C ALA A 155 18.66 -5.08 4.01
N ASN A 156 17.85 -6.10 4.27
CA ASN A 156 16.69 -6.48 3.45
C ASN A 156 15.62 -5.37 3.40
N TYR A 157 15.26 -4.82 4.56
CA TYR A 157 14.25 -3.76 4.66
C TYR A 157 14.74 -2.48 4.00
N ALA A 158 15.99 -2.05 4.25
CA ALA A 158 16.62 -0.89 3.62
C ALA A 158 16.61 -1.04 2.08
N ALA A 159 17.05 -2.20 1.57
CA ALA A 159 17.03 -2.50 0.14
C ALA A 159 15.62 -2.40 -0.45
N SER A 160 14.62 -2.98 0.22
CA SER A 160 13.23 -2.92 -0.23
C SER A 160 12.70 -1.50 -0.31
N LYS A 161 12.99 -0.68 0.71
CA LYS A 161 12.51 0.71 0.79
C LYS A 161 13.26 1.67 -0.15
N ALA A 162 14.55 1.44 -0.36
CA ALA A 162 15.33 2.14 -1.40
C ALA A 162 14.81 1.79 -2.81
N GLY A 163 14.51 0.51 -3.07
CA GLY A 163 13.91 0.06 -4.32
C GLY A 163 12.57 0.73 -4.62
N ILE A 164 11.70 0.89 -3.60
CA ILE A 164 10.44 1.63 -3.73
C ILE A 164 10.68 3.08 -4.18
N ILE A 165 11.68 3.77 -3.64
CA ILE A 165 12.03 5.15 -4.03
C ILE A 165 12.44 5.21 -5.51
N GLY A 166 13.30 4.30 -5.94
CA GLY A 166 13.74 4.21 -7.34
C GLY A 166 12.57 3.92 -8.30
N MET A 167 11.75 2.92 -7.96
CA MET A 167 10.58 2.54 -8.74
C MET A 167 9.55 3.67 -8.83
N THR A 168 9.32 4.40 -7.75
CA THR A 168 8.42 5.57 -7.71
C THR A 168 8.87 6.65 -8.70
N LYS A 169 10.17 6.95 -8.73
CA LYS A 169 10.73 7.96 -9.66
C LYS A 169 10.56 7.54 -11.13
N SER A 170 10.75 6.26 -11.46
CA SER A 170 10.55 5.74 -12.81
C SER A 170 9.08 5.80 -13.22
N ALA A 171 8.18 5.27 -12.37
CA ALA A 171 6.76 5.26 -12.63
C ALA A 171 6.17 6.69 -12.74
N ALA A 172 6.67 7.64 -11.95
CA ALA A 172 6.24 9.03 -12.05
C ALA A 172 6.50 9.62 -13.44
N ARG A 173 7.67 9.33 -14.03
CA ARG A 173 8.04 9.78 -15.39
C ARG A 173 7.18 9.11 -16.47
N GLU A 174 6.92 7.82 -16.33
CA GLU A 174 6.12 7.05 -17.29
C GLU A 174 4.65 7.49 -17.32
N LEU A 175 4.08 7.83 -16.16
CA LEU A 175 2.66 8.05 -16.00
C LEU A 175 2.24 9.54 -16.04
N ALA A 176 3.20 10.47 -15.94
CA ALA A 176 2.96 11.92 -15.84
C ALA A 176 2.11 12.46 -17.00
N SER A 177 2.37 12.03 -18.24
CA SER A 177 1.65 12.50 -19.43
C SER A 177 0.16 12.15 -19.45
N ARG A 178 -0.28 11.30 -18.53
CA ARG A 178 -1.67 10.86 -18.37
C ARG A 178 -2.34 11.39 -17.11
N GLY A 179 -1.78 12.43 -16.48
CA GLY A 179 -2.37 13.04 -15.28
C GLY A 179 -2.31 12.16 -14.02
N VAL A 180 -1.46 11.12 -14.04
CA VAL A 180 -1.22 10.26 -12.89
C VAL A 180 0.02 10.73 -12.15
N THR A 181 -0.10 10.95 -10.84
CA THR A 181 1.06 11.28 -9.99
C THR A 181 1.48 10.05 -9.19
N VAL A 182 2.79 9.86 -9.05
CA VAL A 182 3.38 8.77 -8.27
C VAL A 182 4.38 9.35 -7.29
N ASN A 183 4.15 9.13 -6.01
CA ASN A 183 4.96 9.69 -4.94
C ASN A 183 5.34 8.61 -3.91
N ALA A 184 6.45 8.83 -3.22
CA ALA A 184 6.83 8.04 -2.05
C ALA A 184 6.88 8.93 -0.81
N VAL A 185 6.42 8.38 0.31
CA VAL A 185 6.57 8.99 1.64
C VAL A 185 7.57 8.15 2.40
N ALA A 186 8.58 8.77 2.98
CA ALA A 186 9.61 8.13 3.77
C ALA A 186 9.45 8.53 5.26
N PRO A 187 8.59 7.86 6.03
CA PRO A 187 8.42 8.15 7.43
C PRO A 187 9.69 7.84 8.21
N GLY A 188 9.89 8.57 9.31
CA GLY A 188 10.84 8.20 10.37
C GLY A 188 10.27 7.11 11.27
N PHE A 189 10.67 7.10 12.52
CA PHE A 189 10.14 6.19 13.53
C PHE A 189 8.76 6.68 13.98
N ILE A 190 7.72 5.96 13.54
CA ILE A 190 6.34 6.21 13.96
C ILE A 190 5.95 5.08 14.90
N GLU A 191 5.43 5.43 16.07
CA GLU A 191 4.97 4.49 17.08
C GLU A 191 3.79 3.66 16.53
N THR A 192 4.09 2.44 16.12
CA THR A 192 3.14 1.48 15.56
C THR A 192 3.46 0.08 16.04
N CYS A 193 2.56 -0.87 15.78
CA CYS A 193 2.77 -2.27 16.10
C CYS A 193 4.04 -2.90 15.47
N LEU A 194 4.61 -2.32 14.41
CA LEU A 194 5.86 -2.78 13.81
C LEU A 194 7.07 -2.55 14.73
N LEU A 195 7.04 -1.51 15.58
CA LEU A 195 8.13 -1.25 16.55
C LEU A 195 8.10 -2.21 17.73
N TYR A 196 6.91 -2.73 18.10
CA TYR A 196 6.77 -3.64 19.24
C TYR A 196 7.02 -5.12 18.90
N THR A 197 7.17 -5.47 17.63
CA THR A 197 7.44 -6.86 17.20
C THR A 197 8.91 -7.13 16.93
N SER A 198 9.77 -6.13 17.00
CA SER A 198 11.22 -6.33 16.95
C SER A 198 11.70 -6.79 18.33
N PRO A 199 12.33 -7.98 18.48
CA PRO A 199 12.96 -8.35 19.73
C PRO A 199 14.07 -7.34 20.05
N SER A 200 14.03 -6.82 21.26
CA SER A 200 15.07 -5.96 21.85
C SER A 200 16.38 -6.71 22.06
#